data_9500305569db998bc379357629175f8a
#
_entry.id   9500305569db998bc379357629175f8a
#
_cell.length_a   1.000
_cell.length_b   1.000
_cell.length_c   1.000
_cell.angle_alpha   90.00
_cell.angle_beta   90.00
_cell.angle_gamma   90.00
#
_symmetry.space_group_name_H-M   'P 1'
#
loop_
_entity.id
_entity.type
_entity.pdbx_description
1 polymer ?
#
loop_
_entity_poly.entity_id
_entity_poly.type
_entity_poly.pdbx_seq_one_letter_code
_entity_poly.pdbx_strand_id
1 'polypeptide(L)'
;YLCGKCDFTYIDGCVELWHTRAEKDLDLTEYLGLTKEEYQIFLAQGNRALKDILDSQRVFRRFCIYQLCLGETQTVPFAFKQLDALRKAGYEQPPAAAYQTVWSAEVCCPKGQNDMEVLGRLFLDFNEHLPEDYRGRPLAPSDVVELDCQGKRTYFYVNDCRDFAPVRFSPFLCKRLPEPAQKQE
;
A
#
# COMPACT_ATOMS: atom_id res chain seq x y z
N TYR A 1 -11.96 4.08 -7.13
CA TYR A 1 -11.67 5.49 -6.93
C TYR A 1 -11.14 5.79 -5.52
N LEU A 2 -11.85 5.39 -4.45
CA LEU A 2 -11.47 5.67 -3.06
C LEU A 2 -10.06 5.14 -2.68
N CYS A 3 -9.62 4.09 -3.33
CA CYS A 3 -8.28 3.51 -3.17
C CYS A 3 -7.23 4.09 -4.12
N GLY A 4 -7.55 5.10 -4.92
CA GLY A 4 -6.63 5.73 -5.86
C GLY A 4 -6.28 4.90 -7.10
N LYS A 5 -6.97 3.77 -7.35
CA LYS A 5 -6.67 2.87 -8.49
C LYS A 5 -7.26 3.32 -9.83
N CYS A 6 -8.21 4.27 -9.80
CA CYS A 6 -8.79 4.85 -11.01
C CYS A 6 -9.18 6.30 -10.79
N ASP A 7 -9.31 7.05 -11.87
CA ASP A 7 -9.85 8.40 -11.85
C ASP A 7 -11.38 8.40 -11.76
N PHE A 8 -11.97 9.48 -11.22
CA PHE A 8 -13.42 9.60 -11.11
C PHE A 8 -14.12 9.65 -12.47
N THR A 9 -13.45 10.11 -13.51
CA THR A 9 -14.00 10.18 -14.87
C THR A 9 -14.40 8.82 -15.46
N TYR A 10 -13.91 7.72 -14.89
CA TYR A 10 -14.33 6.37 -15.30
C TYR A 10 -15.76 6.01 -14.89
N ILE A 11 -16.44 6.82 -14.06
CA ILE A 11 -17.78 6.50 -13.57
C ILE A 11 -18.80 6.40 -14.73
N ASP A 12 -18.72 7.31 -15.69
CA ASP A 12 -19.65 7.29 -16.84
C ASP A 12 -19.46 6.02 -17.69
N GLY A 13 -18.21 5.63 -17.93
CA GLY A 13 -17.88 4.37 -18.60
C GLY A 13 -18.36 3.13 -17.83
N CYS A 14 -18.29 3.15 -16.49
CA CYS A 14 -18.84 2.07 -15.67
C CYS A 14 -20.36 1.99 -15.77
N VAL A 15 -21.06 3.12 -15.80
CA VAL A 15 -22.52 3.19 -16.00
C VAL A 15 -22.89 2.63 -17.37
N GLU A 16 -22.21 3.05 -18.45
CA GLU A 16 -22.42 2.54 -19.80
C GLU A 16 -22.18 1.02 -19.89
N LEU A 17 -21.08 0.53 -19.32
CA LEU A 17 -20.78 -0.89 -19.27
C LEU A 17 -21.86 -1.69 -18.53
N TRP A 18 -22.39 -1.16 -17.44
CA TRP A 18 -23.48 -1.80 -16.71
C TRP A 18 -24.76 -1.89 -17.56
N HIS A 19 -25.10 -0.82 -18.31
CA HIS A 19 -26.26 -0.80 -19.19
C HIS A 19 -26.15 -1.79 -20.35
N THR A 20 -24.95 -2.04 -20.87
CA THR A 20 -24.72 -2.94 -22.02
C THR A 20 -24.60 -4.41 -21.64
N ARG A 21 -24.50 -4.75 -20.33
CA ARG A 21 -24.44 -6.15 -19.88
C ARG A 21 -25.74 -6.91 -20.17
N ALA A 22 -25.59 -8.14 -20.68
CA ALA A 22 -26.71 -9.03 -20.93
C ALA A 22 -27.34 -9.57 -19.64
N GLU A 23 -26.50 -9.84 -18.62
CA GLU A 23 -26.91 -10.30 -17.31
C GLU A 23 -26.54 -9.21 -16.27
N LYS A 24 -27.50 -8.84 -15.43
CA LYS A 24 -27.35 -7.84 -14.37
C LYS A 24 -27.48 -8.53 -13.00
N ASP A 25 -26.40 -9.15 -12.56
CA ASP A 25 -26.36 -9.83 -11.26
C ASP A 25 -26.39 -8.84 -10.08
N LEU A 26 -25.94 -7.60 -10.31
CA LEU A 26 -25.90 -6.51 -9.33
C LEU A 26 -26.73 -5.33 -9.80
N ASP A 27 -27.39 -4.62 -8.91
CA ASP A 27 -27.95 -3.32 -9.27
C ASP A 27 -26.82 -2.28 -9.53
N LEU A 28 -27.16 -1.14 -10.12
CA LEU A 28 -26.17 -0.12 -10.48
C LEU A 28 -25.43 0.43 -9.25
N THR A 29 -26.12 0.56 -8.13
CA THR A 29 -25.54 1.05 -6.87
C THR A 29 -24.47 0.08 -6.38
N GLU A 30 -24.80 -1.19 -6.34
CA GLU A 30 -23.86 -2.27 -5.95
C GLU A 30 -22.69 -2.40 -6.93
N TYR A 31 -22.97 -2.30 -8.22
CA TYR A 31 -21.94 -2.37 -9.27
C TYR A 31 -20.94 -1.23 -9.19
N LEU A 32 -21.41 -0.01 -8.87
CA LEU A 32 -20.55 1.15 -8.65
C LEU A 32 -19.88 1.16 -7.25
N GLY A 33 -20.32 0.28 -6.35
CA GLY A 33 -19.83 0.25 -4.96
C GLY A 33 -20.24 1.47 -4.15
N LEU A 34 -21.38 2.08 -4.46
CA LEU A 34 -21.91 3.25 -3.77
C LEU A 34 -22.86 2.81 -2.65
N THR A 35 -22.96 3.66 -1.62
CA THR A 35 -24.07 3.56 -0.66
C THR A 35 -25.36 4.07 -1.30
N LYS A 36 -26.50 3.74 -0.72
CA LYS A 36 -27.80 4.24 -1.21
C LYS A 36 -27.88 5.76 -1.18
N GLU A 37 -27.32 6.38 -0.16
CA GLU A 37 -27.26 7.83 0.03
C GLU A 37 -26.41 8.48 -1.06
N GLU A 38 -25.22 7.94 -1.34
CA GLU A 38 -24.33 8.42 -2.40
C GLU A 38 -24.98 8.30 -3.78
N TYR A 39 -25.66 7.19 -4.03
CA TYR A 39 -26.40 6.99 -5.27
C TYR A 39 -27.56 7.97 -5.43
N GLN A 40 -28.31 8.28 -4.36
CA GLN A 40 -29.35 9.31 -4.40
C GLN A 40 -28.78 10.70 -4.71
N ILE A 41 -27.63 11.04 -4.16
CA ILE A 41 -26.95 12.30 -4.46
C ILE A 41 -26.48 12.31 -5.91
N PHE A 42 -25.92 11.21 -6.40
CA PHE A 42 -25.53 11.05 -7.81
C PHE A 42 -26.71 11.31 -8.76
N LEU A 43 -27.88 10.71 -8.49
CA LEU A 43 -29.08 10.90 -9.29
C LEU A 43 -29.62 12.34 -9.21
N ALA A 44 -29.61 12.95 -8.05
CA ALA A 44 -30.22 14.26 -7.82
C ALA A 44 -29.33 15.44 -8.22
N GLN A 45 -28.00 15.31 -8.07
CA GLN A 45 -27.05 16.42 -8.17
C GLN A 45 -25.91 16.14 -9.16
N GLY A 46 -25.83 14.92 -9.72
CA GLY A 46 -24.87 14.53 -10.73
C GLY A 46 -23.46 14.23 -10.23
N ASN A 47 -22.56 13.99 -11.19
CA ASN A 47 -21.19 13.52 -10.98
C ASN A 47 -20.37 14.41 -10.04
N ARG A 48 -20.54 15.74 -10.12
CA ARG A 48 -19.73 16.67 -9.33
C ARG A 48 -20.01 16.51 -7.83
N ALA A 49 -21.27 16.47 -7.44
CA ALA A 49 -21.65 16.33 -6.04
C ALA A 49 -21.21 14.97 -5.47
N LEU A 50 -21.36 13.90 -6.25
CA LEU A 50 -20.85 12.58 -5.87
C LEU A 50 -19.34 12.61 -5.68
N LYS A 51 -18.61 13.23 -6.62
CA LYS A 51 -17.14 13.35 -6.54
C LYS A 51 -16.70 14.07 -5.26
N ASP A 52 -17.34 15.21 -4.93
CA ASP A 52 -17.01 16.00 -3.75
C ASP A 52 -17.19 15.16 -2.45
N ILE A 53 -18.24 14.35 -2.38
CA ILE A 53 -18.47 13.45 -1.25
C ILE A 53 -17.41 12.37 -1.18
N LEU A 54 -17.14 11.67 -2.28
CA LEU A 54 -16.15 10.61 -2.32
C LEU A 54 -14.73 11.14 -2.05
N ASP A 55 -14.38 12.33 -2.55
CA ASP A 55 -13.11 12.98 -2.22
C ASP A 55 -13.01 13.29 -0.71
N SER A 56 -14.11 13.68 -0.08
CA SER A 56 -14.13 13.91 1.36
C SER A 56 -13.88 12.64 2.19
N GLN A 57 -14.10 11.48 1.61
CA GLN A 57 -13.87 10.17 2.22
C GLN A 57 -12.46 9.62 1.99
N ARG A 58 -11.62 10.30 1.20
CA ARG A 58 -10.25 9.89 0.92
C ARG A 58 -9.28 10.48 1.93
N VAL A 59 -8.29 9.69 2.30
CA VAL A 59 -7.13 10.13 3.06
C VAL A 59 -5.85 9.63 2.38
N PHE A 60 -4.80 10.42 2.46
CA PHE A 60 -3.48 10.02 1.96
C PHE A 60 -2.61 9.66 3.16
N ARG A 61 -1.96 8.52 3.06
CA ARG A 61 -1.03 8.02 4.08
C ARG A 61 0.33 7.83 3.44
N ARG A 62 1.36 8.39 4.06
CA ARG A 62 2.73 8.12 3.62
C ARG A 62 3.15 6.73 4.07
N PHE A 63 3.90 6.04 3.22
CA PHE A 63 4.53 4.77 3.58
C PHE A 63 5.97 4.72 3.10
N CYS A 64 6.78 3.90 3.79
CA CYS A 64 8.14 3.58 3.37
C CYS A 64 8.34 2.06 3.44
N ILE A 65 9.10 1.52 2.49
CA ILE A 65 9.49 0.11 2.43
C ILE A 65 10.97 0.00 2.75
N TYR A 66 11.29 -0.86 3.71
CA TYR A 66 12.64 -1.19 4.14
C TYR A 66 12.90 -2.66 3.87
N GLN A 67 13.98 -2.95 3.15
CA GLN A 67 14.38 -4.32 2.79
C GLN A 67 15.77 -4.64 3.30
N LEU A 68 16.01 -5.91 3.63
CA LEU A 68 17.33 -6.38 4.05
C LEU A 68 18.37 -6.15 2.96
N CYS A 69 19.54 -5.64 3.36
CA CYS A 69 20.73 -5.59 2.52
C CYS A 69 21.32 -7.00 2.43
N LEU A 70 20.95 -7.73 1.39
CA LEU A 70 21.48 -9.05 1.11
C LEU A 70 22.81 -8.89 0.36
N GLY A 71 23.93 -8.85 1.09
CA GLY A 71 25.27 -8.87 0.47
C GLY A 71 25.66 -10.29 0.07
N GLU A 72 26.60 -10.43 -0.88
CA GLU A 72 27.05 -11.73 -1.41
C GLU A 72 27.65 -12.66 -0.35
N THR A 73 28.08 -12.14 0.80
CA THR A 73 28.82 -12.89 1.82
C THR A 73 28.13 -12.95 3.21
N GLN A 74 27.02 -12.23 3.43
CA GLN A 74 26.31 -12.26 4.71
C GLN A 74 24.96 -12.95 4.57
N THR A 75 24.87 -14.17 5.04
CA THR A 75 23.59 -14.85 5.25
C THR A 75 22.92 -14.24 6.48
N VAL A 76 21.80 -13.54 6.25
CA VAL A 76 20.94 -13.06 7.33
C VAL A 76 20.02 -14.22 7.74
N PRO A 77 20.12 -14.79 8.94
CA PRO A 77 19.45 -16.04 9.31
C PRO A 77 17.92 -15.96 9.28
N PHE A 78 17.36 -14.76 9.33
CA PHE A 78 15.91 -14.51 9.26
C PHE A 78 15.45 -13.93 7.91
N ALA A 79 16.34 -13.84 6.89
CA ALA A 79 15.95 -13.35 5.57
C ALA A 79 14.85 -14.23 4.95
N PHE A 80 13.82 -13.59 4.41
CA PHE A 80 12.63 -14.22 3.83
C PHE A 80 11.87 -15.13 4.80
N LYS A 81 11.97 -14.87 6.10
CA LYS A 81 11.30 -15.65 7.14
C LYS A 81 10.39 -14.74 7.98
N GLN A 82 9.43 -15.37 8.65
CA GLN A 82 8.52 -14.72 9.58
C GLN A 82 9.25 -14.22 10.84
N LEU A 83 8.59 -13.36 11.61
CA LEU A 83 9.12 -12.70 12.81
C LEU A 83 9.67 -13.69 13.85
N ASP A 84 9.09 -14.89 13.94
CA ASP A 84 9.57 -15.92 14.86
C ASP A 84 10.98 -16.41 14.52
N ALA A 85 11.36 -16.44 13.27
CA ALA A 85 12.73 -16.79 12.87
C ALA A 85 13.72 -15.68 13.24
N LEU A 86 13.31 -14.40 13.17
CA LEU A 86 14.11 -13.28 13.66
C LEU A 86 14.35 -13.41 15.16
N ARG A 87 13.32 -13.71 15.95
CA ARG A 87 13.42 -13.92 17.40
C ARG A 87 14.31 -15.11 17.75
N LYS A 88 14.19 -16.24 17.03
CA LYS A 88 15.07 -17.41 17.18
C LYS A 88 16.53 -17.11 16.84
N ALA A 89 16.78 -16.14 15.96
CA ALA A 89 18.12 -15.65 15.64
C ALA A 89 18.70 -14.67 16.71
N GLY A 90 17.96 -14.43 17.81
CA GLY A 90 18.42 -13.61 18.93
C GLY A 90 18.08 -12.12 18.83
N TYR A 91 17.21 -11.74 17.89
CA TYR A 91 16.79 -10.35 17.74
C TYR A 91 15.37 -10.15 18.29
N GLU A 92 15.18 -9.25 19.22
CA GLU A 92 13.84 -8.87 19.69
C GLU A 92 13.08 -8.01 18.66
N GLN A 93 13.81 -7.20 17.91
CA GLN A 93 13.31 -6.26 16.91
C GLN A 93 14.17 -6.34 15.64
N PRO A 94 13.63 -5.96 14.48
CA PRO A 94 14.41 -5.93 13.25
C PRO A 94 15.63 -4.98 13.41
N PRO A 95 16.86 -5.47 13.17
CA PRO A 95 18.07 -4.66 13.32
C PRO A 95 18.16 -3.67 12.14
N ALA A 96 17.71 -2.44 12.34
CA ALA A 96 17.57 -1.44 11.28
C ALA A 96 18.84 -1.21 10.46
N ALA A 97 20.04 -1.38 11.05
CA ALA A 97 21.32 -1.28 10.33
C ALA A 97 21.51 -2.36 9.23
N ALA A 98 20.74 -3.46 9.27
CA ALA A 98 20.74 -4.48 8.24
C ALA A 98 19.79 -4.15 7.07
N TYR A 99 19.02 -3.08 7.16
CA TYR A 99 18.03 -2.69 6.17
C TYR A 99 18.45 -1.47 5.37
N GLN A 100 17.83 -1.31 4.23
CA GLN A 100 17.90 -0.11 3.40
C GLN A 100 16.48 0.35 3.05
N THR A 101 16.29 1.67 2.92
CA THR A 101 15.05 2.23 2.39
C THR A 101 15.03 2.01 0.87
N VAL A 102 14.04 1.33 0.35
CA VAL A 102 13.92 1.05 -1.09
C VAL A 102 12.83 1.87 -1.76
N TRP A 103 11.83 2.32 -1.01
CA TRP A 103 10.72 3.11 -1.55
C TRP A 103 10.07 3.99 -0.50
N SER A 104 9.56 5.15 -0.94
CA SER A 104 8.73 6.03 -0.14
C SER A 104 7.71 6.71 -1.04
N ALA A 105 6.43 6.63 -0.71
CA ALA A 105 5.35 7.21 -1.46
C ALA A 105 4.12 7.50 -0.58
N GLU A 106 3.06 7.97 -1.19
CA GLU A 106 1.74 8.09 -0.56
C GLU A 106 0.77 7.08 -1.16
N VAL A 107 -0.08 6.53 -0.32
CA VAL A 107 -1.18 5.65 -0.70
C VAL A 107 -2.51 6.31 -0.35
N CYS A 108 -3.41 6.34 -1.32
CA CYS A 108 -4.77 6.82 -1.12
C CYS A 108 -5.62 5.73 -0.47
N CYS A 109 -6.33 6.07 0.57
CA CYS A 109 -7.15 5.15 1.36
C CYS A 109 -8.54 5.75 1.64
N PRO A 110 -9.60 4.92 1.73
CA PRO A 110 -10.84 5.34 2.36
C PRO A 110 -10.60 5.72 3.82
N LYS A 111 -11.32 6.74 4.30
CA LYS A 111 -11.34 7.07 5.74
C LYS A 111 -11.75 5.84 6.55
N GLY A 112 -11.07 5.61 7.66
CA GLY A 112 -11.37 4.49 8.56
C GLY A 112 -10.78 3.15 8.13
N GLN A 113 -10.14 3.05 6.96
CA GLN A 113 -9.43 1.84 6.56
C GLN A 113 -8.29 1.54 7.56
N ASN A 114 -8.28 0.32 8.10
CA ASN A 114 -7.29 -0.09 9.09
C ASN A 114 -5.91 -0.37 8.46
N ASP A 115 -4.87 -0.42 9.31
CA ASP A 115 -3.50 -0.62 8.87
C ASP A 115 -3.29 -1.94 8.12
N MET A 116 -3.94 -3.03 8.57
CA MET A 116 -3.77 -4.36 7.97
C MET A 116 -4.32 -4.42 6.55
N GLU A 117 -5.45 -3.77 6.29
CA GLU A 117 -6.03 -3.67 4.95
C GLU A 117 -5.14 -2.86 4.01
N VAL A 118 -4.56 -1.76 4.50
CA VAL A 118 -3.61 -0.95 3.72
C VAL A 118 -2.35 -1.73 3.40
N LEU A 119 -1.77 -2.42 4.40
CA LEU A 119 -0.58 -3.25 4.24
C LEU A 119 -0.80 -4.41 3.28
N GLY A 120 -1.94 -5.12 3.40
CA GLY A 120 -2.30 -6.20 2.49
C GLY A 120 -2.41 -5.73 1.04
N ARG A 121 -3.00 -4.54 0.81
CA ARG A 121 -3.06 -3.93 -0.51
C ARG A 121 -1.67 -3.54 -1.02
N LEU A 122 -0.84 -2.90 -0.20
CA LEU A 122 0.55 -2.58 -0.57
C LEU A 122 1.34 -3.85 -0.91
N PHE A 123 1.15 -4.93 -0.15
CA PHE A 123 1.80 -6.20 -0.45
C PHE A 123 1.43 -6.70 -1.85
N LEU A 124 0.15 -6.68 -2.22
CA LEU A 124 -0.30 -7.07 -3.56
C LEU A 124 0.26 -6.14 -4.64
N ASP A 125 0.15 -4.82 -4.45
CA ASP A 125 0.62 -3.83 -5.41
C ASP A 125 2.13 -3.97 -5.68
N PHE A 126 2.95 -4.20 -4.64
CA PHE A 126 4.40 -4.39 -4.75
C PHE A 126 4.84 -5.82 -5.08
N ASN A 127 3.91 -6.71 -5.40
CA ASN A 127 4.18 -8.04 -5.97
C ASN A 127 3.65 -8.20 -7.39
N GLU A 128 2.56 -7.51 -7.74
CA GLU A 128 1.93 -7.63 -9.05
C GLU A 128 2.33 -6.50 -10.02
N HIS A 129 2.51 -5.27 -9.52
CA HIS A 129 2.71 -4.08 -10.33
C HIS A 129 3.76 -3.16 -9.70
N LEU A 130 5.03 -3.50 -9.87
CA LEU A 130 6.13 -2.67 -9.37
C LEU A 130 6.19 -1.32 -10.13
N PRO A 131 6.34 -0.17 -9.42
CA PRO A 131 6.62 1.11 -10.07
C PRO A 131 7.92 1.04 -10.91
N GLU A 132 7.98 1.76 -12.03
CA GLU A 132 9.15 1.76 -12.93
C GLU A 132 10.45 2.15 -12.22
N ASP A 133 10.38 3.10 -11.29
CA ASP A 133 11.53 3.58 -10.53
C ASP A 133 11.80 2.76 -9.25
N TYR A 134 11.05 1.70 -9.01
CA TYR A 134 11.24 0.87 -7.83
C TYR A 134 12.55 0.10 -7.89
N ARG A 135 13.38 0.25 -6.86
CA ARG A 135 14.72 -0.36 -6.80
C ARG A 135 14.81 -1.54 -5.85
N GLY A 136 13.72 -1.85 -5.19
CA GLY A 136 13.64 -3.01 -4.32
C GLY A 136 13.25 -4.27 -5.08
N ARG A 137 13.22 -5.37 -4.36
CA ARG A 137 12.55 -6.60 -4.80
C ARG A 137 11.07 -6.57 -4.43
N PRO A 138 10.22 -7.46 -4.99
CA PRO A 138 8.85 -7.64 -4.50
C PRO A 138 8.82 -7.78 -2.97
N LEU A 139 7.75 -7.30 -2.32
CA LEU A 139 7.57 -7.42 -0.88
C LEU A 139 7.55 -8.89 -0.46
N ALA A 140 8.29 -9.21 0.60
CA ALA A 140 8.45 -10.57 1.07
C ALA A 140 8.57 -10.61 2.60
N PRO A 141 8.43 -11.79 3.22
CA PRO A 141 8.74 -11.95 4.64
C PRO A 141 10.12 -11.37 4.98
N SER A 142 10.23 -10.81 6.16
CA SER A 142 11.37 -10.03 6.69
C SER A 142 11.47 -8.57 6.24
N ASP A 143 10.68 -8.10 5.31
CA ASP A 143 10.62 -6.67 5.02
C ASP A 143 9.93 -5.90 6.15
N VAL A 144 10.20 -4.61 6.23
CA VAL A 144 9.52 -3.71 7.16
C VAL A 144 8.81 -2.62 6.37
N VAL A 145 7.53 -2.40 6.67
CA VAL A 145 6.74 -1.31 6.09
C VAL A 145 6.40 -0.30 7.19
N GLU A 146 6.72 0.96 6.93
CA GLU A 146 6.26 2.10 7.73
C GLU A 146 4.95 2.61 7.15
N LEU A 147 3.98 2.87 8.02
CA LEU A 147 2.81 3.67 7.70
C LEU A 147 2.82 4.93 8.57
N ASP A 148 2.69 6.09 7.92
CA ASP A 148 2.52 7.37 8.60
C ASP A 148 1.07 7.84 8.42
N CYS A 149 0.38 7.99 9.52
CA CYS A 149 -0.95 8.58 9.57
C CYS A 149 -0.88 9.88 10.37
N GLN A 150 -0.87 11.02 9.67
CA GLN A 150 -0.87 12.36 10.27
C GLN A 150 0.29 12.58 11.28
N GLY A 151 1.48 12.10 10.95
CA GLY A 151 2.68 12.22 11.79
C GLY A 151 2.87 11.11 12.82
N LYS A 152 1.91 10.20 12.96
CA LYS A 152 2.06 8.99 13.77
C LYS A 152 2.59 7.86 12.89
N ARG A 153 3.86 7.50 13.10
CA ARG A 153 4.53 6.41 12.37
C ARG A 153 4.40 5.09 13.11
N THR A 154 4.02 4.06 12.38
CA THR A 154 3.95 2.68 12.85
C THR A 154 4.72 1.79 11.88
N TYR A 155 5.47 0.83 12.40
CA TYR A 155 6.31 -0.07 11.62
C TYR A 155 5.78 -1.49 11.74
N PHE A 156 5.74 -2.19 10.62
CA PHE A 156 5.21 -3.54 10.53
C PHE A 156 6.22 -4.46 9.84
N TYR A 157 6.54 -5.55 10.50
CA TYR A 157 7.31 -6.64 9.91
C TYR A 157 6.38 -7.50 9.05
N VAL A 158 6.79 -7.78 7.84
CA VAL A 158 6.02 -8.61 6.91
C VAL A 158 6.26 -10.08 7.24
N ASN A 159 5.24 -10.80 7.67
CA ASN A 159 5.26 -12.26 7.83
C ASN A 159 4.79 -12.95 6.54
N ASP A 160 3.69 -12.48 5.95
CA ASP A 160 3.15 -12.89 4.65
C ASP A 160 2.21 -11.81 4.07
N CYS A 161 1.42 -12.16 3.05
CA CYS A 161 0.52 -11.23 2.37
C CYS A 161 -0.68 -10.76 3.23
N ARG A 162 -0.94 -11.37 4.39
CA ARG A 162 -2.06 -11.06 5.29
C ARG A 162 -1.65 -10.89 6.75
N ASP A 163 -0.39 -11.15 7.06
CA ASP A 163 0.13 -11.10 8.44
C ASP A 163 1.29 -10.12 8.54
N PHE A 164 1.05 -9.03 9.26
CA PHE A 164 1.98 -7.93 9.49
C PHE A 164 2.07 -7.66 11.00
N ALA A 165 3.22 -7.92 11.57
CA ALA A 165 3.44 -7.76 13.00
C ALA A 165 3.97 -6.37 13.32
N PRO A 166 3.34 -5.61 14.24
CA PRO A 166 3.90 -4.34 14.68
C PRO A 166 5.24 -4.54 15.38
N VAL A 167 6.22 -3.71 15.01
CA VAL A 167 7.59 -3.77 15.54
C VAL A 167 8.11 -2.38 15.89
N ARG A 168 9.14 -2.33 16.73
CA ARG A 168 9.96 -1.13 16.91
C ARG A 168 11.06 -1.11 15.85
N PHE A 169 11.19 0.01 15.16
CA PHE A 169 12.17 0.16 14.09
C PHE A 169 12.70 1.59 14.05
N SER A 170 13.98 1.74 13.72
CA SER A 170 14.68 3.04 13.73
C SER A 170 15.24 3.35 12.36
N PRO A 171 14.43 3.95 11.46
CA PRO A 171 14.80 4.12 10.04
C PRO A 171 16.05 4.97 9.81
N PHE A 172 16.42 5.84 10.74
CA PHE A 172 17.65 6.64 10.64
C PHE A 172 18.93 5.80 10.73
N LEU A 173 18.85 4.55 11.19
CA LEU A 173 19.96 3.59 11.21
C LEU A 173 20.07 2.77 9.91
N CYS A 174 19.07 2.85 9.03
CA CYS A 174 19.08 2.13 7.77
C CYS A 174 20.17 2.67 6.82
N LYS A 175 20.69 1.77 5.99
CA LYS A 175 21.58 2.16 4.90
C LYS A 175 20.79 2.93 3.85
N ARG A 176 21.41 3.96 3.27
CA ARG A 176 20.84 4.66 2.11
C ARG A 176 21.28 3.96 0.84
N LEU A 177 20.35 3.75 -0.09
CA LEU A 177 20.71 3.37 -1.45
C LEU A 177 21.58 4.47 -2.06
N PRO A 178 22.67 4.14 -2.78
CA PRO A 178 23.43 5.13 -3.54
C PRO A 178 22.50 5.78 -4.58
N GLU A 179 22.58 7.10 -4.70
CA GLU A 179 21.86 7.80 -5.78
C GLU A 179 22.29 7.24 -7.14
N PRO A 180 21.37 7.13 -8.12
CA PRO A 180 21.73 6.71 -9.46
C PRO A 180 22.76 7.72 -10.00
N ALA A 181 23.82 7.21 -10.59
CA ALA A 181 24.74 8.05 -11.37
C ALA A 181 23.89 8.84 -12.37
N GLN A 182 23.89 10.17 -12.25
CA GLN A 182 23.24 11.03 -13.24
C GLN A 182 23.82 10.66 -14.60
N LYS A 183 22.98 10.17 -15.51
CA LYS A 183 23.38 10.06 -16.92
C LYS A 183 23.69 11.47 -17.37
N GLN A 184 24.98 11.74 -17.53
CA GLN A 184 25.41 12.92 -18.28
C GLN A 184 24.93 12.70 -19.71
N GLU A 185 24.00 13.55 -20.14
CA GLU A 185 23.65 13.68 -21.55
C GLU A 185 24.81 14.27 -22.36
#